data_91297c7c290a9545d7b10aa90d7ae788
#
_entry.id   91297c7c290a9545d7b10aa90d7ae788
#
_cell.length_a   1.000
_cell.length_b   1.000
_cell.length_c   1.000
_cell.angle_alpha   90.00
_cell.angle_beta   90.00
_cell.angle_gamma   90.00
#
_symmetry.space_group_name_H-M   'P 1'
#
loop_
_entity.id
_entity.type
_entity.pdbx_description
1 polymer ?
#
loop_
_entity_poly.entity_id
_entity_poly.type
_entity_poly.pdbx_seq_one_letter_code
_entity_poly.pdbx_strand_id
1 'polypeptide(L)'
;MHRKHGIQAAVLALASALAGSAAAADDDLWQRKTLADYDGSPKRELAAKGVDLSVDVTNYLQALQNSYGTGWANGGKADLRFRLDGEKLGLWRGFFVSSHIEYNYGSDVNQDARGLNIIPINTALAYPSLNDSMFSLLFTQAFSPTTTLTLGLFNMFDAASRRPLYGGGGTEGFWNLAIAAPLTNITPPYIYGISANTRTDLGSFGLFVYDPRDAQNLNIIRNLFEDGVTISGTATFPITIAGLGGFQNLRIAYSTLDGTDFSSLPPRPIGQPRPIEEDRWYFQYSFEQFLVQSAADPKVGWGLFGQYGYSDGNPNAFQGHGYIGLAGNNMMEGRQADRWGIGYYQYKLSDAFLNLFPIVGSRMQPQKGAEVFYNWAIAPWLKLQLDAQWVRPFNGVDDNYYLGASLQIKFF
;
A
#
# COMPACT_ATOMS: atom_id res chain seq x y z
N MET A 1 17.39 21.63 6.66
CA MET A 1 16.38 21.69 7.74
C MET A 1 15.17 22.58 7.44
N HIS A 2 15.30 23.72 6.79
CA HIS A 2 14.19 24.70 6.56
C HIS A 2 13.10 24.26 5.53
N ARG A 3 13.35 23.31 4.63
CA ARG A 3 12.33 22.89 3.64
C ARG A 3 11.25 21.95 4.22
N LYS A 4 11.55 21.22 5.29
CA LYS A 4 10.62 20.21 5.88
C LYS A 4 9.44 20.84 6.64
N HIS A 5 9.62 22.01 7.24
CA HIS A 5 8.54 22.70 7.97
C HIS A 5 7.52 23.41 7.06
N GLY A 6 7.86 23.68 5.80
CA GLY A 6 6.98 24.34 4.85
C GLY A 6 5.79 23.49 4.39
N ILE A 7 6.01 22.18 4.16
CA ILE A 7 4.96 21.25 3.72
C ILE A 7 3.98 20.97 4.87
N GLN A 8 4.51 20.79 6.09
CA GLN A 8 3.70 20.60 7.31
C GLN A 8 2.75 21.79 7.55
N ALA A 9 3.31 22.99 7.48
CA ALA A 9 2.53 24.23 7.66
C ALA A 9 1.51 24.41 6.53
N ALA A 10 1.84 24.06 5.28
CA ALA A 10 0.95 24.16 4.14
C ALA A 10 -0.22 23.18 4.22
N VAL A 11 0.02 21.90 4.59
CA VAL A 11 -1.05 20.90 4.74
C VAL A 11 -1.97 21.24 5.91
N LEU A 12 -1.43 21.64 7.05
CA LEU A 12 -2.21 22.05 8.22
C LEU A 12 -2.97 23.37 7.95
N ALA A 13 -2.37 24.34 7.28
CA ALA A 13 -3.01 25.58 6.91
C ALA A 13 -4.13 25.38 5.89
N LEU A 14 -3.92 24.49 4.90
CA LEU A 14 -4.94 24.11 3.93
C LEU A 14 -6.11 23.39 4.62
N ALA A 15 -5.83 22.44 5.49
CA ALA A 15 -6.84 21.73 6.28
C ALA A 15 -7.65 22.69 7.17
N SER A 16 -6.98 23.65 7.84
CA SER A 16 -7.64 24.64 8.70
C SER A 16 -8.48 25.65 7.91
N ALA A 17 -7.99 26.12 6.76
CA ALA A 17 -8.74 27.04 5.89
C ALA A 17 -9.98 26.37 5.29
N LEU A 18 -9.89 25.07 4.94
CA LEU A 18 -11.01 24.28 4.41
C LEU A 18 -12.05 23.95 5.50
N ALA A 19 -11.62 23.70 6.75
CA ALA A 19 -12.54 23.48 7.87
C ALA A 19 -13.35 24.72 8.22
N GLY A 20 -12.76 25.92 8.12
CA GLY A 20 -13.46 27.20 8.40
C GLY A 20 -14.58 27.53 7.41
N SER A 21 -14.44 27.17 6.14
CA SER A 21 -15.46 27.39 5.10
C SER A 21 -16.60 26.36 5.15
N ALA A 22 -16.36 25.19 5.70
CA ALA A 22 -17.35 24.10 5.78
C ALA A 22 -18.46 24.35 6.82
N ALA A 23 -18.23 25.19 7.82
CA ALA A 23 -19.18 25.45 8.91
C ALA A 23 -20.39 26.34 8.51
N ALA A 24 -20.39 26.92 7.31
CA ALA A 24 -21.39 27.90 6.87
C ALA A 24 -22.42 27.36 5.86
N ALA A 25 -22.38 26.07 5.52
CA ALA A 25 -23.26 25.51 4.50
C ALA A 25 -24.48 24.82 5.12
N ASP A 26 -25.65 24.99 4.50
CA ASP A 26 -26.97 24.50 4.96
C ASP A 26 -27.21 22.98 4.78
N ASP A 27 -26.29 22.23 4.15
CA ASP A 27 -26.43 20.80 3.94
C ASP A 27 -25.96 19.98 5.16
N ASP A 28 -26.50 18.78 5.32
CA ASP A 28 -26.19 17.91 6.45
C ASP A 28 -24.71 17.48 6.45
N LEU A 29 -23.93 18.05 7.36
CA LEU A 29 -22.50 17.78 7.54
C LEU A 29 -22.21 16.27 7.64
N TRP A 30 -23.07 15.49 8.29
CA TRP A 30 -22.84 14.07 8.53
C TRP A 30 -23.00 13.18 7.30
N GLN A 31 -23.60 13.72 6.22
CA GLN A 31 -23.78 13.02 4.95
C GLN A 31 -22.76 13.40 3.89
N ARG A 32 -21.94 14.43 4.11
CA ARG A 32 -20.90 14.85 3.18
C ARG A 32 -19.86 13.75 2.98
N LYS A 33 -19.36 13.60 1.77
CA LYS A 33 -18.27 12.65 1.47
C LYS A 33 -16.92 13.08 2.03
N THR A 34 -16.68 14.40 2.05
CA THR A 34 -15.55 15.07 2.71
C THR A 34 -16.07 16.33 3.37
N LEU A 35 -15.34 16.93 4.30
CA LEU A 35 -15.76 18.16 4.97
C LEU A 35 -16.07 19.30 4.00
N ALA A 36 -15.30 19.41 2.91
CA ALA A 36 -15.47 20.45 1.88
C ALA A 36 -16.42 20.05 0.74
N ASP A 37 -17.14 18.91 0.80
CA ASP A 37 -18.07 18.46 -0.24
C ASP A 37 -19.50 18.94 0.06
N TYR A 38 -19.76 20.22 -0.21
CA TYR A 38 -21.09 20.86 -0.08
C TYR A 38 -21.45 21.60 -1.37
N ASP A 39 -22.71 21.99 -1.52
CA ASP A 39 -23.19 22.69 -2.71
C ASP A 39 -22.54 24.07 -2.86
N GLY A 40 -22.00 24.34 -4.06
CA GLY A 40 -21.22 25.55 -4.32
C GLY A 40 -19.81 25.53 -3.73
N SER A 41 -19.33 24.38 -3.23
CA SER A 41 -17.99 24.30 -2.66
C SER A 41 -16.88 24.45 -3.70
N PRO A 42 -15.72 25.01 -3.33
CA PRO A 42 -14.55 25.07 -4.21
C PRO A 42 -14.14 23.69 -4.74
N LYS A 43 -14.35 22.62 -3.97
CA LYS A 43 -14.09 21.25 -4.39
C LYS A 43 -14.90 20.87 -5.64
N ARG A 44 -16.22 21.11 -5.61
CA ARG A 44 -17.12 20.79 -6.75
C ARG A 44 -16.83 21.69 -7.95
N GLU A 45 -16.51 22.96 -7.71
CA GLU A 45 -16.14 23.88 -8.80
C GLU A 45 -14.84 23.46 -9.49
N LEU A 46 -13.82 23.05 -8.74
CA LEU A 46 -12.57 22.54 -9.28
C LEU A 46 -12.80 21.24 -10.07
N ALA A 47 -13.57 20.30 -9.53
CA ALA A 47 -13.88 19.04 -10.18
C ALA A 47 -14.65 19.26 -11.51
N ALA A 48 -15.57 20.23 -11.56
CA ALA A 48 -16.25 20.63 -12.78
C ALA A 48 -15.30 21.13 -13.86
N LYS A 49 -14.23 21.84 -13.47
CA LYS A 49 -13.17 22.33 -14.35
C LYS A 49 -12.09 21.28 -14.68
N GLY A 50 -12.21 20.04 -14.15
CA GLY A 50 -11.28 18.94 -14.43
C GLY A 50 -10.12 18.82 -13.44
N VAL A 51 -10.25 19.43 -12.25
CA VAL A 51 -9.26 19.34 -11.17
C VAL A 51 -9.90 18.62 -9.99
N ASP A 52 -9.62 17.31 -9.82
CA ASP A 52 -10.00 16.56 -8.64
C ASP A 52 -8.90 16.69 -7.59
N LEU A 53 -9.27 17.11 -6.38
CA LEU A 53 -8.36 17.28 -5.24
C LEU A 53 -8.91 16.53 -4.02
N SER A 54 -8.06 15.84 -3.28
CA SER A 54 -8.39 15.30 -1.96
C SER A 54 -7.28 15.54 -0.95
N VAL A 55 -7.68 15.77 0.29
CA VAL A 55 -6.79 15.94 1.45
C VAL A 55 -7.36 15.10 2.58
N ASP A 56 -6.59 14.10 2.99
CA ASP A 56 -6.93 13.19 4.08
C ASP A 56 -5.85 13.26 5.16
N VAL A 57 -6.23 13.17 6.42
CA VAL A 57 -5.29 13.05 7.55
C VAL A 57 -5.72 11.87 8.40
N THR A 58 -4.80 10.96 8.69
CA THR A 58 -5.00 9.82 9.56
C THR A 58 -3.99 9.85 10.70
N ASN A 59 -4.47 9.81 11.93
CA ASN A 59 -3.62 9.71 13.12
C ASN A 59 -3.74 8.32 13.74
N TYR A 60 -2.63 7.75 14.21
CA TYR A 60 -2.51 6.42 14.78
C TYR A 60 -1.98 6.50 16.21
N LEU A 61 -2.68 5.86 17.13
CA LEU A 61 -2.17 5.55 18.47
C LEU A 61 -1.96 4.03 18.53
N GLN A 62 -0.74 3.60 18.77
CA GLN A 62 -0.38 2.19 18.72
C GLN A 62 0.40 1.78 19.96
N ALA A 63 0.21 0.55 20.41
CA ALA A 63 0.98 -0.07 21.47
C ALA A 63 1.61 -1.37 20.97
N LEU A 64 2.86 -1.61 21.37
CA LEU A 64 3.55 -2.89 21.27
C LEU A 64 3.67 -3.45 22.67
N GLN A 65 3.37 -4.74 22.84
CA GLN A 65 3.64 -5.50 24.06
C GLN A 65 4.33 -6.83 23.72
N ASN A 66 5.43 -7.10 24.43
CA ASN A 66 6.15 -8.37 24.38
C ASN A 66 6.90 -8.57 25.72
N SER A 67 7.80 -9.58 25.80
CA SER A 67 8.61 -9.85 27.01
C SER A 67 9.58 -8.72 27.39
N TYR A 68 9.92 -7.83 26.46
CA TYR A 68 10.78 -6.66 26.71
C TYR A 68 9.99 -5.44 27.25
N GLY A 69 8.68 -5.56 27.41
CA GLY A 69 7.81 -4.54 27.96
C GLY A 69 6.78 -3.98 26.95
N THR A 70 6.19 -2.85 27.35
CA THR A 70 5.18 -2.14 26.53
C THR A 70 5.77 -0.86 25.98
N GLY A 71 5.53 -0.62 24.67
CA GLY A 71 5.85 0.62 23.98
C GLY A 71 4.63 1.29 23.41
N TRP A 72 4.62 2.60 23.37
CA TRP A 72 3.58 3.41 22.77
C TRP A 72 4.13 4.29 21.68
N ALA A 73 3.39 4.42 20.59
CA ALA A 73 3.72 5.31 19.50
C ALA A 73 2.48 6.11 19.08
N ASN A 74 2.67 7.38 18.74
CA ASN A 74 1.66 8.25 18.20
C ASN A 74 2.23 8.95 16.96
N GLY A 75 1.71 8.61 15.81
CA GLY A 75 2.09 9.18 14.55
C GLY A 75 0.90 9.37 13.63
N GLY A 76 1.16 9.92 12.46
CA GLY A 76 0.10 10.14 11.50
C GLY A 76 0.61 10.32 10.10
N LYS A 77 -0.34 10.35 9.19
CA LYS A 77 -0.12 10.50 7.76
C LYS A 77 -1.06 11.57 7.22
N ALA A 78 -0.51 12.46 6.40
CA ALA A 78 -1.28 13.39 5.59
C ALA A 78 -1.11 13.03 4.12
N ASP A 79 -2.22 12.86 3.44
CA ASP A 79 -2.31 12.50 2.02
C ASP A 79 -2.93 13.66 1.25
N LEU A 80 -2.23 14.15 0.23
CA LEU A 80 -2.73 15.10 -0.75
C LEU A 80 -2.72 14.42 -2.11
N ARG A 81 -3.90 14.25 -2.72
CA ARG A 81 -4.03 13.68 -4.06
C ARG A 81 -4.66 14.67 -4.99
N PHE A 82 -4.13 14.75 -6.21
CA PHE A 82 -4.80 15.48 -7.27
C PHE A 82 -4.82 14.67 -8.57
N ARG A 83 -5.85 14.95 -9.38
CA ARG A 83 -5.97 14.44 -10.73
C ARG A 83 -6.47 15.56 -11.63
N LEU A 84 -5.75 15.77 -12.73
CA LEU A 84 -6.08 16.74 -13.75
C LEU A 84 -6.62 16.01 -14.98
N ASP A 85 -7.78 16.43 -15.45
CA ASP A 85 -8.39 15.96 -16.70
C ASP A 85 -7.96 16.89 -17.84
N GLY A 86 -7.10 16.39 -18.73
CA GLY A 86 -6.53 17.19 -19.79
C GLY A 86 -7.58 17.71 -20.79
N GLU A 87 -8.62 16.94 -21.11
CA GLU A 87 -9.69 17.34 -22.03
C GLU A 87 -10.47 18.54 -21.45
N LYS A 88 -10.85 18.49 -20.18
CA LYS A 88 -11.54 19.58 -19.49
C LYS A 88 -10.67 20.83 -19.32
N LEU A 89 -9.36 20.67 -19.27
CA LEU A 89 -8.38 21.76 -19.19
C LEU A 89 -7.95 22.30 -20.56
N GLY A 90 -8.58 21.86 -21.67
CA GLY A 90 -8.29 22.34 -23.00
C GLY A 90 -7.10 21.68 -23.70
N LEU A 91 -6.60 20.57 -23.16
CA LEU A 91 -5.60 19.71 -23.78
C LEU A 91 -6.29 18.70 -24.72
N TRP A 92 -5.77 17.48 -24.83
CA TRP A 92 -6.35 16.45 -25.70
C TRP A 92 -7.09 15.37 -24.90
N ARG A 93 -7.97 14.68 -25.57
CA ARG A 93 -8.84 13.64 -24.99
C ARG A 93 -8.05 12.47 -24.44
N GLY A 94 -8.47 12.01 -23.26
CA GLY A 94 -7.94 10.83 -22.60
C GLY A 94 -6.60 11.06 -21.90
N PHE A 95 -6.10 12.29 -21.85
CA PHE A 95 -4.91 12.63 -21.11
C PHE A 95 -5.22 13.03 -19.66
N PHE A 96 -4.49 12.45 -18.71
CA PHE A 96 -4.62 12.74 -17.29
C PHE A 96 -3.25 12.89 -16.65
N VAL A 97 -3.16 13.81 -15.69
CA VAL A 97 -2.02 13.90 -14.77
C VAL A 97 -2.53 13.62 -13.37
N SER A 98 -1.88 12.73 -12.63
CA SER A 98 -2.22 12.46 -11.23
C SER A 98 -1.00 12.41 -10.34
N SER A 99 -1.18 12.80 -9.09
CA SER A 99 -0.14 12.75 -8.06
C SER A 99 -0.75 12.42 -6.72
N HIS A 100 0.01 11.72 -5.90
CA HIS A 100 -0.24 11.48 -4.50
C HIS A 100 1.00 11.94 -3.73
N ILE A 101 0.85 12.94 -2.89
CA ILE A 101 1.89 13.47 -2.01
C ILE A 101 1.56 12.99 -0.61
N GLU A 102 2.53 12.35 0.03
CA GLU A 102 2.41 11.74 1.35
C GLU A 102 3.39 12.41 2.31
N TYR A 103 2.95 12.65 3.54
CA TYR A 103 3.79 13.13 4.63
C TYR A 103 3.49 12.34 5.89
N ASN A 104 4.49 11.63 6.42
CA ASN A 104 4.39 10.90 7.68
C ASN A 104 5.02 11.69 8.81
N TYR A 105 4.40 11.69 10.00
CA TYR A 105 4.88 12.43 11.16
C TYR A 105 4.72 11.67 12.48
N GLY A 106 5.42 12.13 13.52
CA GLY A 106 5.32 11.58 14.87
C GLY A 106 6.23 10.37 15.11
N SER A 107 5.68 9.31 15.69
CA SER A 107 6.34 8.04 15.96
C SER A 107 5.46 6.85 15.58
N ASP A 108 6.07 5.70 15.29
CA ASP A 108 5.37 4.47 14.98
C ASP A 108 5.99 3.24 15.66
N VAL A 109 5.23 2.15 15.67
CA VAL A 109 5.69 0.87 16.22
C VAL A 109 6.61 0.10 15.25
N ASN A 110 6.70 0.49 13.96
CA ASN A 110 7.61 -0.14 13.00
C ASN A 110 9.07 0.08 13.39
N GLN A 111 9.38 1.23 14.03
CA GLN A 111 10.73 1.62 14.47
C GLN A 111 11.04 1.18 15.89
N ASP A 112 10.11 0.55 16.60
CA ASP A 112 10.36 0.06 17.94
C ASP A 112 11.26 -1.18 17.90
N ALA A 113 12.53 -1.00 18.29
CA ALA A 113 13.54 -2.05 18.26
C ALA A 113 13.16 -3.30 19.08
N ARG A 114 12.24 -3.18 20.05
CA ARG A 114 11.71 -4.31 20.80
C ARG A 114 10.89 -5.28 19.96
N GLY A 115 10.26 -4.79 18.90
CA GLY A 115 9.44 -5.61 18.00
C GLY A 115 10.25 -6.54 17.10
N LEU A 116 11.46 -6.15 16.71
CA LEU A 116 12.37 -6.91 15.85
C LEU A 116 11.72 -7.47 14.58
N ASN A 117 10.74 -6.75 14.03
CA ASN A 117 10.03 -7.16 12.81
C ASN A 117 10.77 -6.67 11.57
N ILE A 118 10.89 -7.53 10.57
CA ILE A 118 11.38 -7.13 9.23
C ILE A 118 10.22 -6.59 8.40
N ILE A 119 9.02 -7.17 8.56
CA ILE A 119 7.82 -6.71 7.88
C ILE A 119 7.13 -5.64 8.75
N PRO A 120 6.94 -4.42 8.24
CA PRO A 120 6.26 -3.35 8.96
C PRO A 120 4.85 -3.73 9.43
N ILE A 121 4.51 -3.31 10.63
CA ILE A 121 3.24 -3.56 11.30
C ILE A 121 2.17 -2.55 10.87
N ASN A 122 2.61 -1.35 10.49
CA ASN A 122 1.75 -0.29 9.98
C ASN A 122 2.25 0.19 8.62
N THR A 123 1.56 -0.23 7.56
CA THR A 123 1.87 0.11 6.17
C THR A 123 1.82 1.61 5.92
N ALA A 124 0.83 2.31 6.49
CA ALA A 124 0.63 3.73 6.25
C ALA A 124 1.80 4.59 6.75
N LEU A 125 2.50 4.15 7.81
CA LEU A 125 3.65 4.85 8.40
C LEU A 125 5.00 4.25 7.99
N ALA A 126 5.00 3.15 7.22
CA ALA A 126 6.23 2.49 6.80
C ALA A 126 6.99 3.29 5.72
N TYR A 127 6.24 3.92 4.82
CA TYR A 127 6.78 4.68 3.68
C TYR A 127 5.88 5.88 3.37
N PRO A 128 6.46 7.09 3.15
CA PRO A 128 7.85 7.45 3.39
C PRO A 128 8.23 7.33 4.87
N SER A 129 9.52 7.46 5.17
CA SER A 129 10.00 7.49 6.56
C SER A 129 9.32 8.61 7.36
N LEU A 130 9.23 8.45 8.69
CA LEU A 130 8.65 9.46 9.56
C LEU A 130 9.37 10.82 9.43
N ASN A 131 8.58 11.88 9.49
CA ASN A 131 9.02 13.27 9.30
C ASN A 131 9.65 13.51 7.92
N ASP A 132 9.25 12.70 6.95
CA ASP A 132 9.64 12.84 5.55
C ASP A 132 8.40 12.82 4.64
N SER A 133 8.60 13.24 3.40
CA SER A 133 7.55 13.28 2.39
C SER A 133 8.01 12.59 1.11
N MET A 134 7.06 11.97 0.44
CA MET A 134 7.25 11.37 -0.88
C MET A 134 6.06 11.70 -1.77
N PHE A 135 6.23 11.58 -3.08
CA PHE A 135 5.14 11.78 -4.02
C PHE A 135 5.19 10.76 -5.16
N SER A 136 4.05 10.52 -5.76
CA SER A 136 3.94 9.95 -7.11
C SER A 136 3.60 11.04 -8.12
N LEU A 137 3.95 10.84 -9.39
CA LEU A 137 3.55 11.71 -10.49
C LEU A 137 3.39 10.88 -11.75
N LEU A 138 2.15 10.78 -12.22
CA LEU A 138 1.76 9.90 -13.30
C LEU A 138 1.14 10.68 -14.45
N PHE A 139 1.58 10.39 -15.65
CA PHE A 139 1.02 10.86 -16.91
C PHE A 139 0.34 9.69 -17.60
N THR A 140 -0.98 9.77 -17.74
CA THR A 140 -1.79 8.68 -18.30
C THR A 140 -2.44 9.11 -19.59
N GLN A 141 -2.31 8.30 -20.65
CA GLN A 141 -3.09 8.39 -21.88
C GLN A 141 -4.07 7.21 -21.94
N ALA A 142 -5.35 7.51 -21.93
CA ALA A 142 -6.40 6.58 -22.29
C ALA A 142 -6.62 6.62 -23.79
N PHE A 143 -6.30 5.54 -24.48
CA PHE A 143 -6.56 5.38 -25.93
C PHE A 143 -7.99 4.94 -26.22
N SER A 144 -8.60 4.25 -25.25
CA SER A 144 -9.98 3.81 -25.25
C SER A 144 -10.51 3.70 -23.83
N PRO A 145 -11.81 3.43 -23.60
CA PRO A 145 -12.34 3.15 -22.25
C PRO A 145 -11.69 1.93 -21.57
N THR A 146 -11.01 1.09 -22.33
CA THR A 146 -10.41 -0.17 -21.82
C THR A 146 -8.91 -0.19 -21.89
N THR A 147 -8.24 0.69 -22.64
CA THR A 147 -6.78 0.65 -22.85
C THR A 147 -6.11 1.94 -22.43
N THR A 148 -5.13 1.84 -21.54
CA THR A 148 -4.36 2.96 -21.01
C THR A 148 -2.86 2.70 -21.05
N LEU A 149 -2.09 3.76 -21.23
CA LEU A 149 -0.66 3.81 -21.00
C LEU A 149 -0.38 4.87 -19.94
N THR A 150 0.38 4.51 -18.93
CA THR A 150 0.78 5.41 -17.83
C THR A 150 2.28 5.37 -17.69
N LEU A 151 2.90 6.54 -17.57
CA LEU A 151 4.32 6.67 -17.31
C LEU A 151 4.55 7.64 -16.14
N GLY A 152 5.66 7.47 -15.42
CA GLY A 152 6.04 8.38 -14.35
C GLY A 152 6.63 7.70 -13.13
N LEU A 153 6.50 8.39 -12.00
CA LEU A 153 6.88 7.91 -10.67
C LEU A 153 5.65 7.32 -9.99
N PHE A 154 5.64 6.00 -9.84
CA PHE A 154 4.53 5.25 -9.24
C PHE A 154 4.73 5.08 -7.74
N ASN A 155 3.65 5.23 -6.98
CA ASN A 155 3.52 4.71 -5.62
C ASN A 155 2.83 3.34 -5.69
N MET A 156 3.53 2.28 -5.33
CA MET A 156 3.01 0.92 -5.44
C MET A 156 1.98 0.58 -4.37
N PHE A 157 1.94 1.33 -3.25
CA PHE A 157 0.89 1.20 -2.24
C PHE A 157 -0.48 1.65 -2.75
N ASP A 158 -0.52 2.68 -3.62
CA ASP A 158 -1.76 3.10 -4.27
C ASP A 158 -2.37 1.99 -5.13
N ALA A 159 -1.54 1.17 -5.77
CA ALA A 159 -2.01 0.02 -6.54
C ALA A 159 -2.53 -1.09 -5.61
N ALA A 160 -1.82 -1.40 -4.54
CA ALA A 160 -2.20 -2.41 -3.56
C ALA A 160 -3.49 -2.03 -2.80
N SER A 161 -3.72 -0.75 -2.53
CA SER A 161 -4.89 -0.25 -1.80
C SER A 161 -6.24 -0.47 -2.51
N ARG A 162 -6.23 -0.75 -3.82
CA ARG A 162 -7.45 -0.85 -4.66
C ARG A 162 -8.16 -2.19 -4.61
N ARG A 163 -7.81 -3.09 -3.69
CA ARG A 163 -8.46 -4.40 -3.54
C ARG A 163 -9.86 -4.26 -2.95
N PRO A 164 -10.91 -4.86 -3.55
CA PRO A 164 -12.30 -4.68 -3.10
C PRO A 164 -12.54 -5.14 -1.67
N LEU A 165 -12.10 -6.34 -1.30
CA LEU A 165 -12.40 -6.92 0.01
C LEU A 165 -11.48 -6.39 1.11
N TYR A 166 -10.17 -6.34 0.89
CA TYR A 166 -9.18 -6.08 1.94
C TYR A 166 -8.26 -4.88 1.68
N GLY A 167 -8.42 -4.18 0.55
CA GLY A 167 -7.68 -2.95 0.26
C GLY A 167 -7.94 -1.84 1.28
N GLY A 168 -7.19 -0.77 1.18
CA GLY A 168 -7.31 0.38 2.07
C GLY A 168 -5.98 1.01 2.45
N GLY A 169 -4.85 0.41 2.00
CA GLY A 169 -3.51 1.02 2.10
C GLY A 169 -3.03 1.30 3.53
N GLY A 170 -3.49 0.55 4.51
CA GLY A 170 -3.15 0.77 5.92
C GLY A 170 -3.94 1.91 6.59
N THR A 171 -4.91 2.51 5.91
CA THR A 171 -5.77 3.57 6.48
C THR A 171 -7.22 3.14 6.68
N GLU A 172 -7.76 2.32 5.79
CA GLU A 172 -9.15 1.85 5.81
C GLU A 172 -9.26 0.32 5.75
N GLY A 173 -8.23 -0.42 6.14
CA GLY A 173 -8.13 -1.87 6.05
C GLY A 173 -6.99 -2.40 6.92
N PHE A 174 -6.42 -3.53 6.55
CA PHE A 174 -5.28 -4.10 7.25
C PHE A 174 -4.11 -3.11 7.32
N TRP A 175 -3.50 -3.02 8.50
CA TRP A 175 -2.31 -2.19 8.72
C TRP A 175 -1.03 -2.94 8.40
N ASN A 176 -0.98 -4.24 8.70
CA ASN A 176 0.23 -5.03 8.48
C ASN A 176 0.60 -5.09 7.01
N LEU A 177 1.84 -4.72 6.69
CA LEU A 177 2.34 -4.70 5.32
C LEU A 177 2.28 -6.07 4.65
N ALA A 178 2.39 -7.16 5.43
CA ALA A 178 2.30 -8.51 4.90
C ALA A 178 0.97 -8.82 4.21
N ILE A 179 -0.13 -8.15 4.61
CA ILE A 179 -1.46 -8.30 4.01
C ILE A 179 -1.77 -7.11 3.11
N ALA A 180 -1.53 -5.88 3.58
CA ALA A 180 -1.90 -4.66 2.87
C ALA A 180 -1.12 -4.46 1.56
N ALA A 181 0.21 -4.73 1.57
CA ALA A 181 1.07 -4.58 0.40
C ALA A 181 2.37 -5.41 0.56
N PRO A 182 2.32 -6.73 0.35
CA PRO A 182 3.43 -7.63 0.67
C PRO A 182 4.75 -7.25 0.03
N LEU A 183 5.82 -7.27 0.82
CA LEU A 183 7.19 -7.11 0.33
C LEU A 183 7.57 -8.29 -0.54
N THR A 184 8.06 -8.02 -1.74
CA THR A 184 8.44 -9.05 -2.72
C THR A 184 9.93 -9.04 -3.05
N ASN A 185 10.67 -8.01 -2.62
CA ASN A 185 12.07 -7.73 -2.99
C ASN A 185 12.34 -7.64 -4.51
N ILE A 186 11.29 -7.52 -5.32
CA ILE A 186 11.38 -7.27 -6.76
C ILE A 186 10.66 -5.99 -7.18
N THR A 187 9.76 -5.50 -6.32
CA THR A 187 9.02 -4.26 -6.56
C THR A 187 9.23 -3.32 -5.38
N PRO A 188 10.05 -2.27 -5.52
CA PRO A 188 10.18 -1.22 -4.51
C PRO A 188 8.88 -0.45 -4.26
N PRO A 189 8.76 0.27 -3.14
CA PRO A 189 7.61 1.11 -2.82
C PRO A 189 7.33 2.20 -3.85
N TYR A 190 8.38 2.84 -4.36
CA TYR A 190 8.30 3.90 -5.37
C TYR A 190 9.19 3.55 -6.54
N ILE A 191 8.67 3.63 -7.76
CA ILE A 191 9.40 3.23 -8.97
C ILE A 191 9.10 4.14 -10.16
N TYR A 192 10.13 4.42 -10.96
CA TYR A 192 9.96 5.02 -12.28
C TYR A 192 9.67 3.93 -13.30
N GLY A 193 8.64 4.12 -14.11
CA GLY A 193 8.29 3.11 -15.10
C GLY A 193 7.19 3.51 -16.05
N ILE A 194 6.82 2.52 -16.88
CA ILE A 194 5.76 2.61 -17.89
C ILE A 194 4.84 1.40 -17.74
N SER A 195 3.54 1.63 -17.56
CA SER A 195 2.52 0.61 -17.43
C SER A 195 1.49 0.71 -18.54
N ALA A 196 1.31 -0.37 -19.30
CA ALA A 196 0.23 -0.54 -20.25
C ALA A 196 -0.83 -1.48 -19.69
N ASN A 197 -2.10 -1.08 -19.73
CA ASN A 197 -3.20 -1.89 -19.22
C ASN A 197 -4.33 -1.96 -20.24
N THR A 198 -4.93 -3.14 -20.38
CA THR A 198 -6.11 -3.34 -21.24
C THR A 198 -7.12 -4.25 -20.57
N ARG A 199 -8.39 -4.00 -20.82
CA ARG A 199 -9.52 -4.85 -20.41
C ARG A 199 -10.17 -5.44 -21.63
N THR A 200 -10.47 -6.73 -21.57
CA THR A 200 -11.22 -7.50 -22.57
C THR A 200 -12.36 -8.23 -21.88
N ASP A 201 -13.18 -8.94 -22.67
CA ASP A 201 -14.24 -9.81 -22.12
C ASP A 201 -13.70 -10.97 -21.28
N LEU A 202 -12.45 -11.40 -21.52
CA LEU A 202 -11.79 -12.46 -20.75
C LEU A 202 -11.26 -11.96 -19.42
N GLY A 203 -10.89 -10.67 -19.31
CA GLY A 203 -10.26 -10.14 -18.11
C GLY A 203 -9.44 -8.88 -18.37
N SER A 204 -8.64 -8.50 -17.38
CA SER A 204 -7.75 -7.35 -17.45
C SER A 204 -6.30 -7.81 -17.48
N PHE A 205 -5.53 -7.23 -18.38
CA PHE A 205 -4.12 -7.55 -18.61
C PHE A 205 -3.26 -6.29 -18.43
N GLY A 206 -2.13 -6.44 -17.77
CA GLY A 206 -1.18 -5.36 -17.53
C GLY A 206 0.24 -5.78 -17.87
N LEU A 207 1.00 -4.87 -18.45
CA LEU A 207 2.44 -4.96 -18.63
C LEU A 207 3.07 -3.75 -17.97
N PHE A 208 4.08 -3.97 -17.13
CA PHE A 208 4.79 -2.92 -16.43
C PHE A 208 6.30 -3.10 -16.60
N VAL A 209 6.96 -2.08 -17.13
CA VAL A 209 8.42 -2.00 -17.29
C VAL A 209 8.91 -0.87 -16.40
N TYR A 210 9.85 -1.14 -15.50
CA TYR A 210 10.30 -0.17 -14.51
C TYR A 210 11.76 -0.34 -14.10
N ASP A 211 12.34 0.76 -13.61
CA ASP A 211 13.64 0.76 -12.96
C ASP A 211 13.55 -0.05 -11.65
N PRO A 212 14.40 -1.06 -11.44
CA PRO A 212 14.32 -1.94 -10.28
C PRO A 212 14.71 -1.28 -8.95
N ARG A 213 15.28 -0.09 -8.97
CA ARG A 213 15.71 0.63 -7.77
C ARG A 213 14.58 1.38 -7.10
N ASP A 214 14.72 1.58 -5.79
CA ASP A 214 13.75 2.37 -5.02
C ASP A 214 13.90 3.87 -5.31
N ALA A 215 12.87 4.44 -5.93
CA ALA A 215 12.81 5.84 -6.33
C ALA A 215 12.54 6.82 -5.16
N GLN A 216 12.50 6.37 -3.89
CA GLN A 216 12.63 7.28 -2.75
C GLN A 216 13.92 8.11 -2.84
N ASN A 217 14.98 7.56 -3.44
CA ASN A 217 16.09 8.34 -3.94
C ASN A 217 15.74 8.95 -5.31
N LEU A 218 15.18 10.14 -5.33
CA LEU A 218 14.76 10.83 -6.55
C LEU A 218 15.90 11.08 -7.58
N ASN A 219 17.16 10.98 -7.16
CA ASN A 219 18.31 11.16 -8.08
C ASN A 219 18.43 10.04 -9.13
N ILE A 220 17.77 8.91 -8.92
CA ILE A 220 17.68 7.79 -9.89
C ILE A 220 17.17 8.26 -11.26
N ILE A 221 16.34 9.31 -11.32
CA ILE A 221 15.84 9.87 -12.59
C ILE A 221 16.94 10.32 -13.54
N ARG A 222 18.15 10.59 -13.03
CA ARG A 222 19.30 11.06 -13.85
C ARG A 222 19.95 9.93 -14.65
N ASN A 223 19.75 8.70 -14.23
CA ASN A 223 20.38 7.51 -14.81
C ASN A 223 19.42 6.31 -14.78
N LEU A 224 18.16 6.53 -15.24
CA LEU A 224 17.16 5.49 -15.32
C LEU A 224 17.68 4.24 -16.05
N PHE A 225 17.36 3.06 -15.47
CA PHE A 225 17.72 1.73 -15.98
C PHE A 225 19.25 1.43 -16.04
N GLU A 226 20.09 2.22 -15.37
CA GLU A 226 21.54 1.98 -15.33
C GLU A 226 21.88 0.63 -14.68
N ASP A 227 21.17 0.26 -13.58
CA ASP A 227 21.41 -0.97 -12.85
C ASP A 227 20.49 -2.13 -13.30
N GLY A 228 19.76 -1.97 -14.39
CA GLY A 228 18.90 -3.00 -14.96
C GLY A 228 17.45 -2.56 -15.20
N VAL A 229 16.61 -3.54 -15.54
CA VAL A 229 15.19 -3.34 -15.82
C VAL A 229 14.37 -4.46 -15.20
N THR A 230 13.18 -4.12 -14.70
CA THR A 230 12.18 -5.10 -14.28
C THR A 230 10.99 -5.07 -15.24
N ILE A 231 10.57 -6.25 -15.69
CA ILE A 231 9.38 -6.45 -16.52
C ILE A 231 8.38 -7.28 -15.70
N SER A 232 7.15 -6.81 -15.56
CA SER A 232 6.10 -7.49 -14.81
C SER A 232 4.82 -7.58 -15.63
N GLY A 233 4.33 -8.80 -15.84
CA GLY A 233 3.05 -9.08 -16.47
C GLY A 233 1.99 -9.45 -15.43
N THR A 234 0.75 -8.97 -15.61
CA THR A 234 -0.40 -9.31 -14.77
C THR A 234 -1.59 -9.73 -15.61
N ALA A 235 -2.36 -10.71 -15.12
CA ALA A 235 -3.62 -11.12 -15.71
C ALA A 235 -4.67 -11.31 -14.59
N THR A 236 -5.81 -10.64 -14.71
CA THR A 236 -6.91 -10.72 -13.74
C THR A 236 -8.17 -11.21 -14.46
N PHE A 237 -8.69 -12.32 -14.01
CA PHE A 237 -9.89 -12.96 -14.55
C PHE A 237 -11.04 -12.81 -13.58
N PRO A 238 -12.16 -12.18 -13.99
CA PRO A 238 -13.38 -12.20 -13.19
C PRO A 238 -13.94 -13.62 -13.12
N ILE A 239 -14.46 -13.99 -11.96
CA ILE A 239 -15.11 -15.27 -11.73
C ILE A 239 -16.46 -15.04 -11.05
N THR A 240 -17.36 -16.01 -11.19
CA THR A 240 -18.64 -16.02 -10.47
C THR A 240 -18.84 -17.41 -9.89
N ILE A 241 -18.99 -17.51 -8.58
CA ILE A 241 -19.27 -18.75 -7.86
C ILE A 241 -20.58 -18.58 -7.11
N ALA A 242 -21.54 -19.45 -7.36
CA ALA A 242 -22.88 -19.40 -6.76
C ALA A 242 -23.58 -18.02 -6.93
N GLY A 243 -23.37 -17.35 -8.06
CA GLY A 243 -23.94 -16.03 -8.36
C GLY A 243 -23.20 -14.85 -7.71
N LEU A 244 -22.14 -15.09 -6.93
CA LEU A 244 -21.35 -14.08 -6.25
C LEU A 244 -20.06 -13.80 -7.01
N GLY A 245 -19.70 -12.54 -7.11
CA GLY A 245 -18.53 -12.07 -7.85
C GLY A 245 -17.20 -12.39 -7.14
N GLY A 246 -16.17 -12.50 -7.93
CA GLY A 246 -14.79 -12.67 -7.46
C GLY A 246 -13.80 -12.47 -8.60
N PHE A 247 -12.53 -12.65 -8.33
CA PHE A 247 -11.49 -12.67 -9.36
C PHE A 247 -10.30 -13.53 -8.97
N GLN A 248 -9.57 -13.97 -9.98
CA GLN A 248 -8.27 -14.64 -9.90
C GLN A 248 -7.25 -13.72 -10.56
N ASN A 249 -6.09 -13.53 -9.93
CA ASN A 249 -5.02 -12.72 -10.49
C ASN A 249 -3.71 -13.49 -10.49
N LEU A 250 -3.01 -13.44 -11.61
CA LEU A 250 -1.67 -13.96 -11.80
C LEU A 250 -0.71 -12.79 -12.07
N ARG A 251 0.46 -12.84 -11.48
CA ARG A 251 1.54 -11.91 -11.76
C ARG A 251 2.85 -12.68 -11.90
N ILE A 252 3.64 -12.33 -12.91
CA ILE A 252 5.02 -12.73 -13.05
C ILE A 252 5.89 -11.48 -13.17
N ALA A 253 7.10 -11.53 -12.64
CA ALA A 253 8.08 -10.46 -12.81
C ALA A 253 9.48 -11.05 -12.97
N TYR A 254 10.27 -10.39 -13.80
CA TYR A 254 11.66 -10.70 -14.04
C TYR A 254 12.45 -9.39 -14.01
N SER A 255 13.61 -9.42 -13.34
CA SER A 255 14.48 -8.25 -13.16
C SER A 255 15.92 -8.62 -13.47
N THR A 256 16.59 -7.79 -14.24
CA THR A 256 18.02 -7.91 -14.52
C THR A 256 18.89 -7.21 -13.47
N LEU A 257 18.31 -6.78 -12.34
CA LEU A 257 19.06 -6.19 -11.23
C LEU A 257 19.87 -7.25 -10.51
N ASP A 258 21.19 -7.10 -10.53
CA ASP A 258 22.09 -7.93 -9.75
C ASP A 258 21.84 -7.84 -8.25
N GLY A 259 22.17 -8.89 -7.52
CA GLY A 259 22.10 -8.92 -6.09
C GLY A 259 23.25 -9.66 -5.43
N THR A 260 23.26 -9.65 -4.11
CA THR A 260 24.25 -10.41 -3.36
C THR A 260 23.94 -11.91 -3.45
N ASP A 261 24.88 -12.70 -3.92
CA ASP A 261 24.78 -14.16 -3.85
C ASP A 261 24.98 -14.63 -2.40
N PHE A 262 23.89 -15.02 -1.74
CA PHE A 262 23.90 -15.50 -0.37
C PHE A 262 24.58 -16.84 -0.22
N SER A 263 24.63 -17.67 -1.27
CA SER A 263 25.21 -19.02 -1.22
C SER A 263 26.75 -19.00 -1.14
N SER A 264 27.36 -17.90 -1.60
CA SER A 264 28.81 -17.72 -1.70
C SER A 264 29.39 -16.74 -0.64
N LEU A 265 28.61 -16.31 0.36
CA LEU A 265 29.02 -15.27 1.31
C LEU A 265 30.03 -15.68 2.42
N PRO A 266 30.13 -16.94 2.94
CA PRO A 266 30.99 -17.21 4.09
C PRO A 266 32.34 -17.81 3.75
N PRO A 267 33.28 -17.76 4.74
CA PRO A 267 33.96 -16.54 5.20
C PRO A 267 35.02 -16.11 4.19
N ARG A 268 35.00 -14.82 3.81
CA ARG A 268 35.91 -14.27 2.81
C ARG A 268 37.03 -13.46 3.45
N PRO A 269 38.23 -13.46 2.89
CA PRO A 269 39.27 -12.50 3.22
C PRO A 269 38.80 -11.05 3.01
N ILE A 270 39.20 -10.16 3.90
CA ILE A 270 38.93 -8.72 3.78
C ILE A 270 39.45 -8.20 2.44
N GLY A 271 38.59 -7.47 1.69
CA GLY A 271 38.96 -6.85 0.41
C GLY A 271 38.56 -7.64 -0.85
N GLN A 272 37.97 -8.82 -0.73
CA GLN A 272 37.39 -9.50 -1.91
C GLN A 272 36.02 -8.90 -2.29
N PRO A 273 35.71 -8.77 -3.60
CA PRO A 273 34.42 -8.33 -4.06
C PRO A 273 33.29 -9.22 -3.53
N ARG A 274 32.12 -8.64 -3.27
CA ARG A 274 30.93 -9.45 -2.95
C ARG A 274 30.58 -10.32 -4.12
N PRO A 275 30.18 -11.59 -3.91
CA PRO A 275 29.64 -12.40 -4.98
C PRO A 275 28.31 -11.83 -5.43
N ILE A 276 28.10 -11.84 -6.71
CA ILE A 276 26.90 -11.34 -7.37
C ILE A 276 26.14 -12.53 -7.92
N GLU A 277 24.85 -12.54 -7.72
CA GLU A 277 23.88 -13.37 -8.41
C GLU A 277 23.14 -12.45 -9.39
N GLU A 278 23.14 -12.85 -10.64
CA GLU A 278 22.49 -12.11 -11.72
C GLU A 278 21.00 -12.49 -11.73
N ASP A 279 20.16 -11.53 -12.15
CA ASP A 279 18.75 -11.73 -12.40
C ASP A 279 17.91 -12.10 -11.16
N ARG A 280 16.62 -11.85 -11.23
CA ARG A 280 15.62 -12.22 -10.24
C ARG A 280 14.30 -12.52 -10.90
N TRP A 281 13.55 -13.47 -10.37
CA TRP A 281 12.19 -13.69 -10.81
C TRP A 281 11.23 -13.82 -9.63
N TYR A 282 9.97 -13.53 -9.90
CA TYR A 282 8.90 -13.59 -8.93
C TYR A 282 7.59 -14.00 -9.60
N PHE A 283 6.86 -14.89 -8.93
CA PHE A 283 5.53 -15.32 -9.29
C PHE A 283 4.55 -15.01 -8.16
N GLN A 284 3.32 -14.63 -8.51
CA GLN A 284 2.25 -14.40 -7.55
C GLN A 284 0.92 -14.87 -8.12
N TYR A 285 0.17 -15.54 -7.27
CA TYR A 285 -1.25 -15.81 -7.45
C TYR A 285 -2.02 -15.14 -6.33
N SER A 286 -3.14 -14.46 -6.64
CA SER A 286 -4.05 -13.91 -5.64
C SER A 286 -5.50 -14.06 -6.09
N PHE A 287 -6.41 -14.11 -5.13
CA PHE A 287 -7.83 -14.23 -5.39
C PHE A 287 -8.65 -13.42 -4.38
N GLU A 288 -9.85 -13.04 -4.81
CA GLU A 288 -10.92 -12.54 -3.96
C GLU A 288 -12.23 -13.18 -4.41
N GLN A 289 -13.06 -13.62 -3.45
CA GLN A 289 -14.35 -14.21 -3.70
C GLN A 289 -15.36 -13.73 -2.67
N PHE A 290 -16.38 -13.02 -3.11
CA PHE A 290 -17.49 -12.66 -2.23
C PHE A 290 -18.20 -13.93 -1.74
N LEU A 291 -18.50 -13.97 -0.44
CA LEU A 291 -19.34 -14.96 0.21
C LEU A 291 -20.72 -14.40 0.53
N VAL A 292 -20.77 -13.09 0.74
CA VAL A 292 -22.01 -12.30 0.86
C VAL A 292 -21.82 -11.02 0.06
N GLN A 293 -22.81 -10.67 -0.73
CA GLN A 293 -22.77 -9.51 -1.62
C GLN A 293 -24.14 -8.83 -1.62
N SER A 294 -24.15 -7.50 -1.58
CA SER A 294 -25.39 -6.73 -1.62
C SER A 294 -26.01 -6.82 -3.03
N ALA A 295 -27.32 -7.08 -3.07
CA ALA A 295 -28.05 -7.06 -4.34
C ALA A 295 -28.20 -5.63 -4.88
N ALA A 296 -28.18 -4.61 -4.03
CA ALA A 296 -28.32 -3.21 -4.41
C ALA A 296 -27.01 -2.61 -4.93
N ASP A 297 -25.86 -3.03 -4.35
CA ASP A 297 -24.52 -2.61 -4.78
C ASP A 297 -23.56 -3.82 -4.74
N PRO A 298 -23.24 -4.39 -5.89
CA PRO A 298 -22.33 -5.54 -5.98
C PRO A 298 -20.90 -5.28 -5.48
N LYS A 299 -20.52 -4.04 -5.18
CA LYS A 299 -19.22 -3.71 -4.57
C LYS A 299 -19.24 -3.83 -3.05
N VAL A 300 -20.42 -3.88 -2.45
CA VAL A 300 -20.63 -3.98 -1.01
C VAL A 300 -20.86 -5.44 -0.63
N GLY A 301 -20.07 -5.93 0.29
CA GLY A 301 -20.13 -7.29 0.78
C GLY A 301 -18.86 -7.69 1.48
N TRP A 302 -18.77 -8.95 1.86
CA TRP A 302 -17.56 -9.53 2.45
C TRP A 302 -17.27 -10.90 1.83
N GLY A 303 -16.02 -11.33 1.93
CA GLY A 303 -15.63 -12.59 1.32
C GLY A 303 -14.25 -13.05 1.73
N LEU A 304 -13.84 -14.13 1.09
CA LEU A 304 -12.54 -14.74 1.22
C LEU A 304 -11.55 -14.07 0.27
N PHE A 305 -10.34 -13.81 0.78
CA PHE A 305 -9.23 -13.32 -0.02
C PHE A 305 -7.95 -14.08 0.32
N GLY A 306 -7.01 -14.10 -0.60
CA GLY A 306 -5.69 -14.66 -0.35
C GLY A 306 -4.69 -14.37 -1.44
N GLN A 307 -3.42 -14.54 -1.09
CA GLN A 307 -2.30 -14.42 -2.00
C GLN A 307 -1.21 -15.42 -1.64
N TYR A 308 -0.53 -15.91 -2.65
CA TYR A 308 0.71 -16.65 -2.55
C TYR A 308 1.73 -16.07 -3.52
N GLY A 309 2.94 -15.75 -3.03
CA GLY A 309 4.06 -15.29 -3.82
C GLY A 309 5.28 -16.19 -3.63
N TYR A 310 6.06 -16.36 -4.69
CA TYR A 310 7.26 -17.18 -4.70
C TYR A 310 8.33 -16.55 -5.59
N SER A 311 9.60 -16.66 -5.18
CA SER A 311 10.76 -16.11 -5.90
C SER A 311 11.89 -17.13 -5.99
N ASP A 312 12.96 -16.77 -6.70
CA ASP A 312 14.21 -17.53 -6.83
C ASP A 312 14.88 -17.88 -5.49
N GLY A 313 14.73 -17.02 -4.47
CA GLY A 313 15.35 -17.20 -3.16
C GLY A 313 16.85 -16.86 -3.09
N ASN A 314 17.47 -16.47 -4.21
CA ASN A 314 18.82 -15.94 -4.31
C ASN A 314 18.94 -15.15 -5.62
N PRO A 315 19.18 -13.85 -5.59
CA PRO A 315 19.53 -12.98 -4.46
C PRO A 315 18.32 -12.47 -3.64
N ASN A 316 17.13 -13.02 -3.82
CA ASN A 316 15.97 -12.62 -3.04
C ASN A 316 15.93 -13.34 -1.68
N ALA A 317 16.01 -12.58 -0.57
CA ALA A 317 15.95 -13.15 0.78
C ALA A 317 14.57 -13.74 1.13
N PHE A 318 13.48 -13.25 0.52
CA PHE A 318 12.14 -13.81 0.70
C PHE A 318 11.83 -14.82 -0.40
N GLN A 319 11.96 -16.12 -0.09
CA GLN A 319 11.63 -17.17 -1.05
C GLN A 319 10.14 -17.31 -1.29
N GLY A 320 9.34 -17.15 -0.25
CA GLY A 320 7.89 -17.27 -0.37
C GLY A 320 7.15 -16.47 0.69
N HIS A 321 5.97 -16.02 0.34
CA HIS A 321 5.04 -15.42 1.30
C HIS A 321 3.60 -15.75 0.91
N GLY A 322 2.72 -15.72 1.89
CA GLY A 322 1.30 -15.90 1.64
C GLY A 322 0.47 -15.32 2.76
N TYR A 323 -0.77 -14.99 2.43
CA TYR A 323 -1.80 -14.65 3.38
C TYR A 323 -3.16 -15.16 2.92
N ILE A 324 -4.06 -15.31 3.88
CA ILE A 324 -5.45 -15.67 3.66
C ILE A 324 -6.31 -14.99 4.72
N GLY A 325 -7.53 -14.62 4.39
CA GLY A 325 -8.43 -13.99 5.34
C GLY A 325 -9.85 -13.81 4.84
N LEU A 326 -10.65 -13.25 5.72
CA LEU A 326 -12.01 -12.78 5.46
C LEU A 326 -12.04 -11.28 5.70
N ALA A 327 -12.63 -10.53 4.77
CA ALA A 327 -12.77 -9.07 4.93
C ALA A 327 -13.92 -8.53 4.06
N GLY A 328 -14.27 -7.27 4.29
CA GLY A 328 -15.22 -6.53 3.49
C GLY A 328 -16.08 -5.59 4.30
N ASN A 329 -17.28 -5.35 3.82
CA ASN A 329 -18.23 -4.45 4.47
C ASN A 329 -19.08 -5.15 5.52
N ASN A 330 -19.52 -4.40 6.53
CA ASN A 330 -20.56 -4.84 7.43
C ASN A 330 -21.92 -4.88 6.70
N MET A 331 -22.64 -5.99 6.79
CA MET A 331 -23.92 -6.17 6.10
C MET A 331 -25.14 -5.82 6.97
N MET A 332 -24.94 -5.34 8.20
CA MET A 332 -26.03 -4.85 9.05
C MET A 332 -26.59 -3.56 8.46
N GLU A 333 -27.91 -3.38 8.58
CA GLU A 333 -28.60 -2.18 8.12
C GLU A 333 -28.01 -0.90 8.74
N GLY A 334 -27.77 0.11 7.92
CA GLY A 334 -27.15 1.38 8.34
C GLY A 334 -25.64 1.31 8.62
N ARG A 335 -25.01 0.14 8.48
CA ARG A 335 -23.59 -0.07 8.78
C ARG A 335 -22.74 -0.56 7.58
N GLN A 336 -23.29 -0.50 6.37
CA GLN A 336 -22.63 -1.01 5.15
C GLN A 336 -21.36 -0.22 4.77
N ALA A 337 -21.21 0.98 5.33
CA ALA A 337 -19.99 1.78 5.16
C ALA A 337 -18.83 1.32 6.07
N ASP A 338 -19.13 0.56 7.13
CA ASP A 338 -18.10 -0.02 7.99
C ASP A 338 -17.38 -1.15 7.26
N ARG A 339 -16.09 -1.30 7.60
CA ARG A 339 -15.25 -2.40 7.09
C ARG A 339 -14.67 -3.20 8.25
N TRP A 340 -14.44 -4.46 8.01
CA TRP A 340 -13.81 -5.35 8.97
C TRP A 340 -12.94 -6.37 8.23
N GLY A 341 -12.03 -6.98 8.94
CA GLY A 341 -11.23 -8.08 8.40
C GLY A 341 -10.52 -8.86 9.48
N ILE A 342 -10.25 -10.11 9.15
CA ILE A 342 -9.34 -11.00 9.87
C ILE A 342 -8.46 -11.69 8.85
N GLY A 343 -7.15 -11.68 9.07
CA GLY A 343 -6.18 -12.29 8.16
C GLY A 343 -5.02 -12.94 8.89
N TYR A 344 -4.44 -13.94 8.24
CA TYR A 344 -3.23 -14.61 8.68
C TYR A 344 -2.21 -14.55 7.55
N TYR A 345 -0.93 -14.36 7.89
CA TYR A 345 0.16 -14.32 6.92
C TYR A 345 1.39 -15.09 7.39
N GLN A 346 2.22 -15.48 6.43
CA GLN A 346 3.53 -16.07 6.68
C GLN A 346 4.53 -15.68 5.58
N TYR A 347 5.76 -15.36 5.99
CA TYR A 347 6.91 -15.17 5.13
C TYR A 347 7.95 -16.24 5.37
N LYS A 348 8.42 -16.88 4.31
CA LYS A 348 9.55 -17.83 4.31
C LYS A 348 10.78 -17.13 3.77
N LEU A 349 11.86 -17.11 4.56
CA LEU A 349 13.19 -16.73 4.09
C LEU A 349 13.77 -17.84 3.20
N SER A 350 14.65 -17.47 2.28
CA SER A 350 15.35 -18.43 1.43
C SER A 350 16.37 -19.24 2.22
N ASP A 351 16.59 -20.48 1.81
CA ASP A 351 17.58 -21.34 2.45
C ASP A 351 19.00 -20.78 2.27
N ALA A 352 19.31 -20.18 1.12
CA ALA A 352 20.58 -19.50 0.88
C ALA A 352 20.83 -18.37 1.89
N PHE A 353 19.82 -17.54 2.15
CA PHE A 353 19.88 -16.48 3.15
C PHE A 353 19.97 -17.02 4.58
N LEU A 354 19.18 -18.03 4.92
CA LEU A 354 19.18 -18.66 6.27
C LEU A 354 20.52 -19.30 6.64
N ASN A 355 21.25 -19.84 5.67
CA ASN A 355 22.55 -20.47 5.90
C ASN A 355 23.65 -19.48 6.34
N LEU A 356 23.42 -18.18 6.28
CA LEU A 356 24.33 -17.15 6.78
C LEU A 356 24.30 -17.05 8.32
N PHE A 357 23.18 -17.32 8.97
CA PHE A 357 22.95 -17.03 10.39
C PHE A 357 23.63 -18.01 11.37
N PRO A 358 23.75 -19.32 11.09
CA PRO A 358 24.51 -20.22 11.96
C PRO A 358 25.97 -19.79 12.17
N ILE A 359 26.55 -19.14 11.17
CA ILE A 359 27.95 -18.65 11.21
C ILE A 359 28.13 -17.58 12.28
N VAL A 360 27.10 -16.78 12.56
CA VAL A 360 27.07 -15.73 13.58
C VAL A 360 26.34 -16.17 14.86
N GLY A 361 26.08 -17.49 15.02
CA GLY A 361 25.44 -18.04 16.21
C GLY A 361 23.95 -17.71 16.35
N SER A 362 23.31 -17.25 15.26
CA SER A 362 21.90 -16.88 15.24
C SER A 362 21.05 -17.93 14.51
N ARG A 363 19.77 -18.02 14.88
CA ARG A 363 18.78 -18.82 14.17
C ARG A 363 17.63 -17.90 13.77
N MET A 364 17.24 -18.00 12.49
CA MET A 364 16.09 -17.29 11.95
C MET A 364 14.98 -18.28 11.64
N GLN A 365 13.75 -17.86 11.72
CA GLN A 365 12.55 -18.63 11.38
C GLN A 365 11.59 -17.79 10.55
N PRO A 366 10.60 -18.39 9.87
CA PRO A 366 9.60 -17.63 9.14
C PRO A 366 8.88 -16.62 10.05
N GLN A 367 8.75 -15.37 9.60
CA GLN A 367 7.82 -14.43 10.25
C GLN A 367 6.40 -14.81 9.88
N LYS A 368 5.52 -14.80 10.87
CA LYS A 368 4.09 -15.03 10.69
C LYS A 368 3.27 -14.19 11.65
N GLY A 369 2.01 -14.00 11.33
CA GLY A 369 1.13 -13.24 12.21
C GLY A 369 -0.32 -13.31 11.77
N ALA A 370 -1.16 -12.77 12.63
CA ALA A 370 -2.57 -12.58 12.37
C ALA A 370 -2.95 -11.14 12.74
N GLU A 371 -3.92 -10.61 12.02
CA GLU A 371 -4.46 -9.27 12.24
C GLU A 371 -5.98 -9.31 12.17
N VAL A 372 -6.61 -8.53 13.03
CA VAL A 372 -8.05 -8.25 13.00
C VAL A 372 -8.26 -6.76 13.12
N PHE A 373 -9.15 -6.22 12.30
CA PHE A 373 -9.52 -4.81 12.37
C PHE A 373 -11.03 -4.62 12.24
N TYR A 374 -11.51 -3.50 12.78
CA TYR A 374 -12.83 -2.95 12.51
C TYR A 374 -12.71 -1.45 12.25
N ASN A 375 -13.15 -1.01 11.07
CA ASN A 375 -13.17 0.38 10.64
C ASN A 375 -14.62 0.89 10.67
N TRP A 376 -14.91 1.71 11.66
CA TRP A 376 -16.20 2.32 11.88
C TRP A 376 -16.32 3.62 11.08
N ALA A 377 -17.21 3.66 10.09
CA ALA A 377 -17.60 4.88 9.41
C ALA A 377 -18.60 5.66 10.26
N ILE A 378 -18.11 6.59 11.08
CA ILE A 378 -18.92 7.50 11.91
C ILE A 378 -19.69 8.46 11.00
N ALA A 379 -19.00 8.97 9.98
CA ALA A 379 -19.52 9.71 8.84
C ALA A 379 -18.70 9.33 7.60
N PRO A 380 -19.13 9.65 6.38
CA PRO A 380 -18.33 9.34 5.19
C PRO A 380 -16.94 10.00 5.21
N TRP A 381 -16.80 11.16 5.88
CA TRP A 381 -15.56 11.92 6.05
C TRP A 381 -14.80 11.61 7.35
N LEU A 382 -15.41 10.87 8.31
CA LEU A 382 -14.83 10.58 9.62
C LEU A 382 -14.87 9.08 9.92
N LYS A 383 -13.69 8.48 10.04
CA LYS A 383 -13.57 7.03 10.33
C LYS A 383 -12.69 6.78 11.53
N LEU A 384 -13.12 5.83 12.36
CA LEU A 384 -12.36 5.30 13.49
C LEU A 384 -12.05 3.82 13.21
N GLN A 385 -10.77 3.45 13.21
CA GLN A 385 -10.39 2.04 13.11
C GLN A 385 -9.77 1.56 14.42
N LEU A 386 -10.13 0.35 14.81
CA LEU A 386 -9.45 -0.43 15.84
C LEU A 386 -8.73 -1.58 15.18
N ASP A 387 -7.53 -1.89 15.66
CA ASP A 387 -6.65 -2.91 15.09
C ASP A 387 -5.96 -3.71 16.20
N ALA A 388 -5.85 -5.01 16.00
CA ALA A 388 -5.08 -5.89 16.87
C ALA A 388 -4.29 -6.90 16.03
N GLN A 389 -3.00 -7.06 16.36
CA GLN A 389 -2.11 -7.97 15.65
C GLN A 389 -1.33 -8.85 16.63
N TRP A 390 -1.17 -10.10 16.24
CA TRP A 390 -0.18 -11.02 16.79
C TRP A 390 0.89 -11.28 15.74
N VAL A 391 2.17 -11.16 16.11
CA VAL A 391 3.30 -11.35 15.20
C VAL A 391 4.37 -12.18 15.88
N ARG A 392 4.79 -13.26 15.23
CA ARG A 392 6.02 -14.00 15.55
C ARG A 392 7.12 -13.52 14.61
N PRO A 393 8.12 -12.78 15.12
CA PRO A 393 9.19 -12.22 14.29
C PRO A 393 10.17 -13.29 13.80
N PHE A 394 10.99 -12.95 12.81
CA PHE A 394 11.98 -13.85 12.21
C PHE A 394 13.03 -14.38 13.20
N ASN A 395 13.38 -13.61 14.22
CA ASN A 395 14.35 -14.05 15.24
C ASN A 395 13.79 -15.11 16.19
N GLY A 396 12.50 -15.32 16.25
CA GLY A 396 11.82 -16.33 17.04
C GLY A 396 11.95 -16.20 18.54
N VAL A 397 12.36 -15.04 19.06
CA VAL A 397 12.60 -14.85 20.48
C VAL A 397 11.28 -14.87 21.24
N ASP A 398 10.35 -13.97 20.91
CA ASP A 398 9.04 -13.88 21.56
C ASP A 398 7.97 -13.37 20.60
N ASP A 399 6.73 -13.69 20.90
CA ASP A 399 5.58 -13.14 20.18
C ASP A 399 5.34 -11.67 20.55
N ASN A 400 5.04 -10.87 19.55
CA ASN A 400 4.66 -9.48 19.70
C ASN A 400 3.14 -9.33 19.57
N TYR A 401 2.55 -8.50 20.41
CA TYR A 401 1.16 -8.12 20.35
C TYR A 401 1.07 -6.62 20.10
N TYR A 402 0.31 -6.24 19.10
CA TYR A 402 0.06 -4.84 18.75
C TYR A 402 -1.41 -4.54 18.91
N LEU A 403 -1.72 -3.40 19.53
CA LEU A 403 -3.04 -2.85 19.63
C LEU A 403 -3.01 -1.42 19.14
N GLY A 404 -4.02 -1.01 18.40
CA GLY A 404 -4.04 0.34 17.88
C GLY A 404 -5.44 0.88 17.62
N ALA A 405 -5.48 2.19 17.55
CA ALA A 405 -6.63 2.94 17.07
C ALA A 405 -6.16 4.00 16.06
N SER A 406 -6.93 4.25 15.01
CA SER A 406 -6.70 5.40 14.13
C SER A 406 -7.96 6.21 13.91
N LEU A 407 -7.78 7.52 13.74
CA LEU A 407 -8.82 8.45 13.36
C LEU A 407 -8.44 9.07 12.03
N GLN A 408 -9.27 8.86 11.01
CA GLN A 408 -9.13 9.46 9.69
C GLN A 408 -10.17 10.55 9.48
N ILE A 409 -9.71 11.70 8.97
CA ILE A 409 -10.55 12.82 8.56
C ILE A 409 -10.27 13.11 7.07
N LYS A 410 -11.33 13.10 6.26
CA LYS A 410 -11.29 13.50 4.84
C LYS A 410 -11.73 14.96 4.75
N PHE A 411 -10.77 15.85 4.56
CA PHE A 411 -11.02 17.28 4.57
C PHE A 411 -11.56 17.80 3.23
N PHE A 412 -10.94 17.34 2.10
CA PHE A 412 -11.26 17.89 0.77
C PHE A 412 -11.53 16.79 -0.25
#